data_ae9bf103a7454413013faf252b55d257
#
_entry.id   ae9bf103a7454413013faf252b55d257
#
_cell.length_a   1.000
_cell.length_b   1.000
_cell.length_c   1.000
_cell.angle_alpha   90.00
_cell.angle_beta   90.00
_cell.angle_gamma   90.00
#
_symmetry.space_group_name_H-M   'P 1'
#
loop_
_entity.id
_entity.type
_entity.pdbx_description
1 polymer ?
#
loop_
_entity_poly.entity_id
_entity_poly.type
_entity_poly.pdbx_seq_one_letter_code
_entity_poly.pdbx_strand_id
1 'polypeptide(L)'
;DVKNAFFIFDEQRVVGSGTWVKSFLKIAKSNKWILLSATPGDTWSDYIPVFIANGFYKNRTEFLREHAVYARFSKFPKIEKFIGTNKLLYFRKQLLIDMHYKRNTTRIYKDIFVEYDKVIYKDINKSRWDPYKDKPIENPGSLCYLLRKVCNSDESRADAVLELSKKHERLIIFYNFDYELEILLGVKFSKNTIVAQWNGHVH
;
A
#
# COMPACT_ATOMS: atom_id res chain seq x y z
N ASP A 1 -2.99 -31.76 1.02
CA ASP A 1 -4.17 -30.90 1.27
C ASP A 1 -4.61 -31.07 2.72
N VAL A 2 -4.59 -29.98 3.50
CA VAL A 2 -5.07 -29.95 4.88
C VAL A 2 -6.59 -29.81 4.87
N LYS A 3 -7.28 -30.62 5.68
CA LYS A 3 -8.75 -30.59 5.83
C LYS A 3 -9.14 -30.57 7.30
N ASN A 4 -10.32 -30.04 7.60
CA ASN A 4 -10.86 -29.97 8.97
C ASN A 4 -9.96 -29.20 9.96
N ALA A 5 -9.15 -28.27 9.47
CA ALA A 5 -8.33 -27.38 10.26
C ALA A 5 -8.99 -26.02 10.46
N PHE A 6 -8.43 -25.24 11.38
CA PHE A 6 -8.78 -23.83 11.56
C PHE A 6 -7.59 -22.97 11.15
N PHE A 7 -7.80 -22.10 10.18
CA PHE A 7 -6.79 -21.19 9.63
C PHE A 7 -6.99 -19.79 10.16
N ILE A 8 -5.92 -19.20 10.68
CA ILE A 8 -5.86 -17.78 11.03
C ILE A 8 -4.93 -17.09 10.04
N PHE A 9 -5.47 -16.17 9.25
CA PHE A 9 -4.71 -15.35 8.30
C PHE A 9 -4.51 -13.98 8.92
N ASP A 10 -3.30 -13.75 9.46
CA ASP A 10 -2.94 -12.50 10.11
C ASP A 10 -2.41 -11.48 9.09
N GLU A 11 -2.80 -10.21 9.26
CA GLU A 11 -2.49 -9.10 8.36
C GLU A 11 -2.80 -9.38 6.88
N GLN A 12 -3.77 -10.25 6.61
CA GLN A 12 -4.09 -10.68 5.26
C GLN A 12 -5.31 -9.97 4.69
N ARG A 13 -5.09 -9.46 3.48
CA ARG A 13 -6.13 -8.90 2.64
C ARG A 13 -6.29 -9.79 1.40
N VAL A 14 -7.34 -10.59 1.39
CA VAL A 14 -7.62 -11.50 0.28
C VAL A 14 -8.41 -10.75 -0.80
N VAL A 15 -7.71 -10.11 -1.71
CA VAL A 15 -8.29 -9.25 -2.76
C VAL A 15 -7.85 -9.67 -4.17
N GLY A 16 -8.64 -9.28 -5.17
CA GLY A 16 -8.32 -9.54 -6.57
C GLY A 16 -8.69 -10.95 -7.05
N SER A 17 -7.87 -11.56 -7.91
CA SER A 17 -8.11 -12.87 -8.54
C SER A 17 -6.84 -13.69 -8.78
N GLY A 18 -5.74 -13.29 -8.15
CA GLY A 18 -4.43 -13.94 -8.28
C GLY A 18 -4.33 -15.31 -7.62
N THR A 19 -3.15 -15.90 -7.67
CA THR A 19 -2.85 -17.23 -7.12
C THR A 19 -3.19 -17.35 -5.65
N TRP A 20 -2.92 -16.31 -4.87
CA TRP A 20 -3.26 -16.25 -3.44
C TRP A 20 -4.77 -16.43 -3.19
N VAL A 21 -5.60 -15.70 -3.93
CA VAL A 21 -7.08 -15.82 -3.81
C VAL A 21 -7.55 -17.23 -4.17
N LYS A 22 -6.99 -17.83 -5.22
CA LYS A 22 -7.30 -19.21 -5.61
C LYS A 22 -6.93 -20.21 -4.52
N SER A 23 -5.77 -20.03 -3.88
CA SER A 23 -5.33 -20.87 -2.76
C SER A 23 -6.21 -20.68 -1.54
N PHE A 24 -6.55 -19.44 -1.19
CA PHE A 24 -7.51 -19.16 -0.12
C PHE A 24 -8.86 -19.84 -0.34
N LEU A 25 -9.45 -19.71 -1.52
CA LEU A 25 -10.74 -20.32 -1.84
C LEU A 25 -10.68 -21.86 -1.79
N LYS A 26 -9.52 -22.45 -2.15
CA LYS A 26 -9.30 -23.91 -2.02
C LYS A 26 -9.25 -24.33 -0.55
N ILE A 27 -8.55 -23.56 0.30
CA ILE A 27 -8.47 -23.81 1.75
C ILE A 27 -9.85 -23.65 2.40
N ALA A 28 -10.58 -22.60 2.06
CA ALA A 28 -11.87 -22.26 2.67
C ALA A 28 -12.97 -23.33 2.42
N LYS A 29 -12.86 -24.11 1.34
CA LYS A 29 -13.84 -25.17 1.01
C LYS A 29 -13.95 -26.29 2.05
N SER A 30 -12.84 -26.61 2.73
CA SER A 30 -12.75 -27.79 3.61
C SER A 30 -12.21 -27.47 4.99
N ASN A 31 -12.07 -26.19 5.31
CA ASN A 31 -11.51 -25.74 6.57
C ASN A 31 -12.29 -24.54 7.13
N LYS A 32 -12.23 -24.37 8.44
CA LYS A 32 -12.67 -23.14 9.09
C LYS A 32 -11.56 -22.09 8.98
N TRP A 33 -11.94 -20.83 8.91
CA TRP A 33 -10.95 -19.76 8.76
C TRP A 33 -11.42 -18.43 9.33
N ILE A 34 -10.46 -17.58 9.66
CA ILE A 34 -10.65 -16.17 10.03
C ILE A 34 -9.57 -15.34 9.33
N LEU A 35 -9.94 -14.14 8.90
CA LEU A 35 -9.01 -13.13 8.38
C LEU A 35 -8.90 -11.99 9.40
N LEU A 36 -7.69 -11.65 9.80
CA LEU A 36 -7.39 -10.50 10.65
C LEU A 36 -6.79 -9.40 9.76
N SER A 37 -7.40 -8.24 9.73
CA SER A 37 -6.91 -7.11 8.92
C SER A 37 -7.42 -5.79 9.47
N ALA A 38 -6.55 -4.78 9.51
CA ALA A 38 -6.94 -3.40 9.77
C ALA A 38 -7.66 -2.74 8.57
N THR A 39 -7.49 -3.29 7.37
CA THR A 39 -8.02 -2.77 6.10
C THR A 39 -8.64 -3.89 5.26
N PRO A 40 -9.81 -4.41 5.65
CA PRO A 40 -10.40 -5.59 5.01
C PRO A 40 -10.78 -5.39 3.54
N GLY A 41 -11.04 -4.17 3.11
CA GLY A 41 -11.34 -3.82 1.72
C GLY A 41 -11.76 -2.36 1.57
N ASP A 42 -11.34 -1.71 0.47
CA ASP A 42 -11.68 -0.32 0.13
C ASP A 42 -12.84 -0.25 -0.86
N THR A 43 -12.99 -1.29 -1.69
CA THR A 43 -14.03 -1.38 -2.71
C THR A 43 -14.81 -2.68 -2.58
N TRP A 44 -16.00 -2.73 -3.16
CA TRP A 44 -16.80 -3.98 -3.17
C TRP A 44 -16.10 -5.12 -3.91
N SER A 45 -15.24 -4.83 -4.88
CA SER A 45 -14.41 -5.85 -5.54
C SER A 45 -13.49 -6.59 -4.58
N ASP A 46 -13.07 -5.95 -3.50
CA ASP A 46 -12.14 -6.52 -2.53
C ASP A 46 -12.81 -7.60 -1.66
N TYR A 47 -14.13 -7.52 -1.48
CA TYR A 47 -14.90 -8.51 -0.73
C TYR A 47 -15.30 -9.74 -1.54
N ILE A 48 -15.12 -9.75 -2.87
CA ILE A 48 -15.55 -10.86 -3.72
C ILE A 48 -15.03 -12.23 -3.26
N PRO A 49 -13.72 -12.39 -2.95
CA PRO A 49 -13.22 -13.70 -2.51
C PRO A 49 -13.88 -14.19 -1.21
N VAL A 50 -14.08 -13.28 -0.26
CA VAL A 50 -14.70 -13.59 1.04
C VAL A 50 -16.18 -13.93 0.85
N PHE A 51 -16.89 -13.21 0.00
CA PHE A 51 -18.29 -13.51 -0.33
C PHE A 51 -18.46 -14.88 -1.02
N ILE A 52 -17.52 -15.24 -1.92
CA ILE A 52 -17.50 -16.57 -2.55
C ILE A 52 -17.20 -17.65 -1.52
N ALA A 53 -16.20 -17.43 -0.64
CA ALA A 53 -15.84 -18.40 0.39
C ALA A 53 -16.98 -18.70 1.37
N ASN A 54 -17.89 -17.73 1.59
CA ASN A 54 -19.09 -17.88 2.42
C ASN A 54 -20.34 -18.31 1.63
N GLY A 55 -20.21 -18.61 0.34
CA GLY A 55 -21.29 -19.13 -0.48
C GLY A 55 -22.34 -18.10 -0.91
N PHE A 56 -22.10 -16.78 -0.73
CA PHE A 56 -23.04 -15.74 -1.18
C PHE A 56 -23.07 -15.62 -2.70
N TYR A 57 -21.96 -15.97 -3.37
CA TYR A 57 -21.84 -16.04 -4.83
C TYR A 57 -21.05 -17.28 -5.21
N LYS A 58 -21.39 -17.87 -6.36
CA LYS A 58 -20.68 -19.04 -6.89
C LYS A 58 -19.26 -18.67 -7.36
N ASN A 59 -19.13 -17.50 -7.95
CA ASN A 59 -17.87 -17.03 -8.53
C ASN A 59 -17.87 -15.51 -8.75
N ARG A 60 -16.70 -14.98 -9.13
CA ARG A 60 -16.50 -13.54 -9.44
C ARG A 60 -17.42 -13.04 -10.55
N THR A 61 -17.67 -13.84 -11.58
CA THR A 61 -18.49 -13.45 -12.73
C THR A 61 -19.94 -13.21 -12.32
N GLU A 62 -20.50 -14.06 -11.47
CA GLU A 62 -21.86 -13.90 -10.94
C GLU A 62 -21.98 -12.60 -10.14
N PHE A 63 -21.05 -12.32 -9.23
CA PHE A 63 -21.00 -11.08 -8.48
C PHE A 63 -20.94 -9.85 -9.39
N LEU A 64 -20.00 -9.84 -10.35
CA LEU A 64 -19.81 -8.70 -11.25
C LEU A 64 -21.03 -8.48 -12.16
N ARG A 65 -21.65 -9.55 -12.65
CA ARG A 65 -22.87 -9.45 -13.45
C ARG A 65 -24.05 -8.83 -12.68
N GLU A 66 -24.15 -9.11 -11.38
CA GLU A 66 -25.22 -8.60 -10.54
C GLU A 66 -24.98 -7.15 -10.10
N HIS A 67 -23.72 -6.79 -9.82
CA HIS A 67 -23.43 -5.56 -9.10
C HIS A 67 -22.58 -4.54 -9.86
N ALA A 68 -21.80 -4.94 -10.88
CA ALA A 68 -20.90 -4.03 -11.54
C ALA A 68 -21.53 -3.30 -12.72
N VAL A 69 -21.41 -1.98 -12.74
CA VAL A 69 -21.71 -1.15 -13.91
C VAL A 69 -20.38 -0.69 -14.51
N TYR A 70 -20.20 -0.99 -15.79
CA TYR A 70 -18.97 -0.68 -16.51
C TYR A 70 -19.08 0.65 -17.25
N ALA A 71 -17.95 1.38 -17.31
CA ALA A 71 -17.83 2.62 -18.05
C ALA A 71 -17.97 2.35 -19.57
N ARG A 72 -18.88 3.10 -20.25
CA ARG A 72 -19.22 2.88 -21.66
C ARG A 72 -18.10 3.22 -22.65
N PHE A 73 -17.26 4.19 -22.29
CA PHE A 73 -16.23 4.75 -23.19
C PHE A 73 -14.80 4.41 -22.77
N SER A 74 -14.61 3.37 -21.99
CA SER A 74 -13.25 2.96 -21.56
C SER A 74 -12.65 1.96 -22.55
N LYS A 75 -11.38 2.15 -22.93
CA LYS A 75 -10.63 1.22 -23.77
C LYS A 75 -10.52 -0.18 -23.18
N PHE A 76 -10.54 -0.29 -21.85
CA PHE A 76 -10.53 -1.55 -21.10
C PHE A 76 -11.72 -1.59 -20.15
N PRO A 77 -12.25 -2.79 -19.82
CA PRO A 77 -13.34 -2.92 -18.87
C PRO A 77 -13.00 -2.27 -17.52
N LYS A 78 -13.61 -1.12 -17.24
CA LYS A 78 -13.44 -0.36 -15.99
C LYS A 78 -14.78 -0.31 -15.27
N ILE A 79 -14.82 -0.77 -14.03
CA ILE A 79 -16.02 -0.63 -13.20
C ILE A 79 -16.17 0.84 -12.84
N GLU A 80 -17.30 1.43 -13.18
CA GLU A 80 -17.66 2.81 -12.87
C GLU A 80 -18.31 2.91 -11.48
N LYS A 81 -19.25 2.00 -11.21
CA LYS A 81 -19.94 1.95 -9.92
C LYS A 81 -20.49 0.55 -9.63
N PHE A 82 -20.90 0.35 -8.40
CA PHE A 82 -21.64 -0.84 -7.97
C PHE A 82 -23.10 -0.50 -7.68
N ILE A 83 -24.00 -1.42 -8.03
CA ILE A 83 -25.45 -1.33 -7.76
C ILE A 83 -25.87 -2.43 -6.77
N GLY A 84 -27.07 -2.31 -6.20
CA GLY A 84 -27.55 -3.26 -5.20
C GLY A 84 -26.71 -3.30 -3.91
N THR A 85 -26.07 -2.18 -3.56
CA THR A 85 -25.11 -2.08 -2.46
C THR A 85 -25.71 -2.38 -1.08
N ASN A 86 -27.02 -2.25 -0.91
CA ASN A 86 -27.71 -2.66 0.34
C ASN A 86 -27.55 -4.15 0.63
N LYS A 87 -27.61 -5.01 -0.40
CA LYS A 87 -27.36 -6.45 -0.29
C LYS A 87 -25.90 -6.71 0.12
N LEU A 88 -24.97 -5.99 -0.48
CA LEU A 88 -23.54 -6.10 -0.18
C LEU A 88 -23.23 -5.64 1.25
N LEU A 89 -23.84 -4.55 1.70
CA LEU A 89 -23.74 -4.07 3.08
C LEU A 89 -24.28 -5.10 4.09
N TYR A 90 -25.40 -5.73 3.76
CA TYR A 90 -25.97 -6.78 4.59
C TYR A 90 -24.99 -7.97 4.73
N PHE A 91 -24.45 -8.48 3.63
CA PHE A 91 -23.47 -9.56 3.66
C PHE A 91 -22.19 -9.16 4.40
N ARG A 92 -21.68 -7.96 4.17
CA ARG A 92 -20.51 -7.44 4.89
C ARG A 92 -20.75 -7.43 6.40
N LYS A 93 -21.90 -6.95 6.86
CA LYS A 93 -22.25 -6.92 8.29
C LYS A 93 -22.33 -8.31 8.94
N GLN A 94 -22.66 -9.36 8.17
CA GLN A 94 -22.67 -10.72 8.69
C GLN A 94 -21.26 -11.30 8.87
N LEU A 95 -20.29 -10.83 8.09
CA LEU A 95 -18.93 -11.39 8.04
C LEU A 95 -17.91 -10.58 8.82
N LEU A 96 -18.09 -9.27 8.86
CA LEU A 96 -17.11 -8.36 9.47
C LEU A 96 -17.46 -8.08 10.93
N ILE A 97 -16.53 -8.39 11.80
CA ILE A 97 -16.57 -7.98 13.20
C ILE A 97 -15.63 -6.78 13.33
N ASP A 98 -16.21 -5.59 13.52
CA ASP A 98 -15.43 -4.39 13.77
C ASP A 98 -14.96 -4.39 15.24
N MET A 99 -13.65 -4.44 15.42
CA MET A 99 -13.04 -4.26 16.75
C MET A 99 -12.92 -2.76 17.03
N HIS A 100 -13.84 -2.24 17.85
CA HIS A 100 -13.80 -0.83 18.24
C HIS A 100 -12.59 -0.54 19.15
N TYR A 101 -11.52 -0.05 18.54
CA TYR A 101 -10.37 0.45 19.29
C TYR A 101 -10.46 1.98 19.43
N LYS A 102 -10.67 2.45 20.66
CA LYS A 102 -10.62 3.87 20.96
C LYS A 102 -9.16 4.28 21.21
N ARG A 103 -8.60 5.09 20.33
CA ARG A 103 -7.26 5.63 20.51
C ARG A 103 -7.25 6.70 21.61
N ASN A 104 -6.28 6.59 22.50
CA ASN A 104 -6.02 7.60 23.54
C ASN A 104 -5.09 8.71 23.04
N THR A 105 -4.70 8.69 21.75
CA THR A 105 -3.77 9.63 21.15
C THR A 105 -4.45 10.40 20.01
N THR A 106 -4.12 11.69 19.90
CA THR A 106 -4.54 12.54 18.79
C THR A 106 -3.44 12.54 17.72
N ARG A 107 -3.81 12.34 16.45
CA ARG A 107 -2.89 12.47 15.32
C ARG A 107 -2.82 13.93 14.90
N ILE A 108 -1.61 14.45 14.78
CA ILE A 108 -1.35 15.77 14.20
C ILE A 108 -0.59 15.54 12.91
N TYR A 109 -1.15 16.04 11.80
CA TYR A 109 -0.51 16.00 10.48
C TYR A 109 0.14 17.35 10.21
N LYS A 110 1.38 17.32 9.75
CA LYS A 110 2.11 18.52 9.37
C LYS A 110 2.92 18.23 8.11
N ASP A 111 2.70 19.02 7.07
CA ASP A 111 3.50 18.99 5.88
C ASP A 111 4.77 19.82 6.07
N ILE A 112 5.91 19.25 5.71
CA ILE A 112 7.20 19.92 5.71
C ILE A 112 7.65 19.97 4.26
N PHE A 113 7.71 21.18 3.71
CA PHE A 113 8.17 21.41 2.35
C PHE A 113 9.69 21.49 2.34
N VAL A 114 10.29 20.79 1.38
CA VAL A 114 11.73 20.76 1.15
C VAL A 114 12.01 21.12 -0.30
N GLU A 115 13.22 21.59 -0.59
CA GLU A 115 13.63 21.94 -1.95
C GLU A 115 14.01 20.69 -2.75
N TYR A 116 14.19 20.86 -4.04
CA TYR A 116 14.74 19.85 -4.96
C TYR A 116 15.30 20.53 -6.20
N ASP A 117 16.17 19.85 -6.94
CA ASP A 117 16.71 20.37 -8.19
C ASP A 117 15.64 20.37 -9.30
N LYS A 118 15.04 21.55 -9.51
CA LYS A 118 13.98 21.78 -10.51
C LYS A 118 14.51 21.67 -11.94
N VAL A 119 15.80 21.90 -12.17
CA VAL A 119 16.42 21.85 -13.49
C VAL A 119 16.57 20.40 -13.92
N ILE A 120 17.23 19.59 -13.10
CA ILE A 120 17.39 18.15 -13.35
C ILE A 120 16.03 17.46 -13.44
N TYR A 121 15.08 17.79 -12.56
CA TYR A 121 13.74 17.24 -12.58
C TYR A 121 13.03 17.48 -13.93
N LYS A 122 13.06 18.75 -14.41
CA LYS A 122 12.43 19.12 -15.70
C LYS A 122 13.14 18.47 -16.86
N ASP A 123 14.46 18.38 -16.83
CA ASP A 123 15.25 17.77 -17.90
C ASP A 123 14.93 16.27 -18.02
N ILE A 124 14.98 15.49 -16.94
CA ILE A 124 14.61 14.07 -16.94
C ILE A 124 13.18 13.88 -17.47
N ASN A 125 12.25 14.74 -17.01
CA ASN A 125 10.85 14.62 -17.42
C ASN A 125 10.64 14.92 -18.91
N LYS A 126 11.44 15.81 -19.51
CA LYS A 126 11.36 16.22 -20.92
C LYS A 126 12.17 15.29 -21.82
N SER A 127 13.44 15.08 -21.50
CA SER A 127 14.39 14.32 -22.33
C SER A 127 14.15 12.82 -22.29
N ARG A 128 13.54 12.31 -21.21
CA ARG A 128 13.41 10.87 -20.94
C ARG A 128 14.76 10.15 -20.88
N TRP A 129 15.77 10.84 -20.41
CA TRP A 129 17.14 10.35 -20.23
C TRP A 129 17.47 10.16 -18.76
N ASP A 130 18.13 9.05 -18.43
CA ASP A 130 18.63 8.76 -17.07
C ASP A 130 20.05 9.34 -16.93
N PRO A 131 20.25 10.47 -16.23
CA PRO A 131 21.55 11.10 -16.11
C PRO A 131 22.51 10.31 -15.19
N TYR A 132 22.01 9.38 -14.39
CA TYR A 132 22.84 8.58 -13.49
C TYR A 132 23.41 7.32 -14.15
N LYS A 133 22.74 6.83 -15.20
CA LYS A 133 23.14 5.63 -15.94
C LYS A 133 23.51 5.91 -17.39
N ASP A 134 23.40 7.15 -17.79
CA ASP A 134 23.67 7.63 -19.16
C ASP A 134 22.94 6.80 -20.25
N LYS A 135 21.62 6.64 -20.09
CA LYS A 135 20.78 5.86 -21.00
C LYS A 135 19.34 6.35 -21.09
N PRO A 136 18.61 6.00 -22.17
CA PRO A 136 17.18 6.29 -22.27
C PRO A 136 16.35 5.62 -21.16
N ILE A 137 15.28 6.29 -20.73
CA ILE A 137 14.32 5.74 -19.78
C ILE A 137 13.33 4.84 -20.51
N GLU A 138 13.35 3.55 -20.22
CA GLU A 138 12.62 2.52 -20.98
C GLU A 138 11.13 2.44 -20.66
N ASN A 139 10.73 2.82 -19.43
CA ASN A 139 9.36 2.63 -18.96
C ASN A 139 8.94 3.70 -17.93
N PRO A 140 7.61 3.89 -17.72
CA PRO A 140 7.09 4.88 -16.78
C PRO A 140 7.54 4.66 -15.32
N GLY A 141 7.74 3.41 -14.90
CA GLY A 141 8.19 3.10 -13.54
C GLY A 141 9.60 3.63 -13.27
N SER A 142 10.52 3.45 -14.24
CA SER A 142 11.87 4.00 -14.17
C SER A 142 11.87 5.54 -14.14
N LEU A 143 10.98 6.17 -14.89
CA LEU A 143 10.81 7.61 -14.85
C LEU A 143 10.35 8.09 -13.47
N CYS A 144 9.30 7.48 -12.92
CA CYS A 144 8.80 7.85 -11.60
C CYS A 144 9.87 7.67 -10.50
N TYR A 145 10.66 6.59 -10.60
CA TYR A 145 11.78 6.34 -9.69
C TYR A 145 12.83 7.45 -9.76
N LEU A 146 13.25 7.85 -10.98
CA LEU A 146 14.26 8.89 -11.16
C LEU A 146 13.77 10.27 -10.70
N LEU A 147 12.55 10.65 -11.07
CA LEU A 147 11.97 11.91 -10.60
C LEU A 147 11.88 11.96 -9.06
N ARG A 148 11.49 10.84 -8.46
CA ARG A 148 11.48 10.71 -7.01
C ARG A 148 12.90 10.78 -6.42
N LYS A 149 13.89 10.16 -7.08
CA LYS A 149 15.29 10.23 -6.65
C LYS A 149 15.79 11.66 -6.61
N VAL A 150 15.53 12.47 -7.63
CA VAL A 150 15.88 13.90 -7.66
C VAL A 150 15.27 14.64 -6.46
N CYS A 151 13.96 14.44 -6.21
CA CYS A 151 13.28 15.11 -5.11
C CYS A 151 13.80 14.67 -3.72
N ASN A 152 14.12 13.39 -3.57
CA ASN A 152 14.45 12.82 -2.26
C ASN A 152 15.96 12.85 -1.95
N SER A 153 16.81 13.19 -2.92
CA SER A 153 18.26 13.28 -2.73
C SER A 153 18.76 14.69 -2.43
N ASP A 154 17.87 15.67 -2.35
CA ASP A 154 18.23 17.05 -2.02
C ASP A 154 18.61 17.17 -0.53
N GLU A 155 19.65 17.98 -0.24
CA GLU A 155 20.18 18.18 1.10
C GLU A 155 19.14 18.77 2.06
N SER A 156 18.23 19.60 1.56
CA SER A 156 17.16 20.21 2.36
C SER A 156 16.27 19.16 3.07
N ARG A 157 16.21 17.94 2.52
CA ARG A 157 15.50 16.83 3.14
C ARG A 157 16.25 16.28 4.36
N ALA A 158 17.55 16.15 4.27
CA ALA A 158 18.40 15.76 5.39
C ALA A 158 18.38 16.83 6.50
N ASP A 159 18.41 18.10 6.12
CA ASP A 159 18.30 19.24 7.04
C ASP A 159 16.95 19.26 7.76
N ALA A 160 15.87 18.99 7.05
CA ALA A 160 14.54 18.89 7.66
C ALA A 160 14.46 17.76 8.71
N VAL A 161 15.09 16.61 8.44
CA VAL A 161 15.19 15.50 9.40
C VAL A 161 16.03 15.92 10.63
N LEU A 162 17.15 16.60 10.41
CA LEU A 162 18.00 17.09 11.49
C LEU A 162 17.24 18.10 12.36
N GLU A 163 16.50 19.02 11.78
CA GLU A 163 15.67 19.98 12.51
C GLU A 163 14.56 19.31 13.32
N LEU A 164 13.93 18.27 12.78
CA LEU A 164 12.95 17.48 13.50
C LEU A 164 13.59 16.76 14.70
N SER A 165 14.80 16.24 14.54
CA SER A 165 15.51 15.54 15.62
C SER A 165 15.86 16.45 16.81
N LYS A 166 16.01 17.75 16.57
CA LYS A 166 16.20 18.75 17.64
C LYS A 166 14.91 19.07 18.41
N LYS A 167 13.77 18.87 17.77
CA LYS A 167 12.44 19.22 18.32
C LYS A 167 11.74 18.05 19.01
N HIS A 168 12.12 16.82 18.68
CA HIS A 168 11.46 15.61 19.14
C HIS A 168 12.48 14.62 19.70
N GLU A 169 12.24 14.11 20.90
CA GLU A 169 13.11 13.12 21.55
C GLU A 169 13.16 11.78 20.79
N ARG A 170 12.10 11.44 20.08
CA ARG A 170 11.98 10.18 19.36
C ARG A 170 11.39 10.42 17.99
N LEU A 171 12.08 9.91 16.96
CA LEU A 171 11.63 9.94 15.57
C LEU A 171 11.61 8.53 14.99
N ILE A 172 10.61 8.25 14.19
CA ILE A 172 10.59 7.09 13.29
C ILE A 172 10.55 7.64 11.88
N ILE A 173 11.58 7.32 11.09
CA ILE A 173 11.72 7.82 9.74
C ILE A 173 11.55 6.65 8.78
N PHE A 174 10.54 6.73 7.91
CA PHE A 174 10.29 5.74 6.89
C PHE A 174 11.01 6.12 5.60
N TYR A 175 11.65 5.15 4.99
CA TYR A 175 12.28 5.25 3.67
C TYR A 175 11.84 4.07 2.79
N ASN A 176 11.96 4.21 1.47
CA ASN A 176 11.55 3.16 0.52
C ASN A 176 12.69 2.65 -0.37
N PHE A 177 13.78 3.40 -0.48
CA PHE A 177 14.89 3.08 -1.37
C PHE A 177 16.23 3.20 -0.66
N ASP A 178 17.20 2.40 -1.08
CA ASP A 178 18.54 2.36 -0.47
C ASP A 178 19.24 3.72 -0.50
N TYR A 179 19.10 4.49 -1.59
CA TYR A 179 19.67 5.83 -1.67
C TYR A 179 19.07 6.81 -0.62
N GLU A 180 17.80 6.63 -0.23
CA GLU A 180 17.18 7.42 0.85
C GLU A 180 17.79 7.02 2.21
N LEU A 181 18.06 5.74 2.40
CA LEU A 181 18.74 5.23 3.60
C LEU A 181 20.18 5.80 3.69
N GLU A 182 20.94 5.76 2.59
CA GLU A 182 22.30 6.30 2.54
C GLU A 182 22.35 7.78 2.95
N ILE A 183 21.41 8.58 2.45
CA ILE A 183 21.28 10.00 2.83
C ILE A 183 20.98 10.14 4.33
N LEU A 184 20.04 9.36 4.85
CA LEU A 184 19.65 9.40 6.26
C LEU A 184 20.80 8.99 7.20
N LEU A 185 21.58 7.98 6.81
CA LEU A 185 22.79 7.55 7.56
C LEU A 185 23.90 8.59 7.50
N GLY A 186 23.93 9.44 6.47
CA GLY A 186 24.86 10.57 6.36
C GLY A 186 24.51 11.76 7.25
N VAL A 187 23.31 11.82 7.83
CA VAL A 187 22.89 12.92 8.70
C VAL A 187 23.70 12.92 10.00
N LYS A 188 24.35 14.01 10.30
CA LYS A 188 25.15 14.19 11.53
C LYS A 188 24.26 14.62 12.69
N PHE A 189 23.65 13.67 13.36
CA PHE A 189 22.88 13.92 14.57
C PHE A 189 23.77 14.35 15.74
N SER A 190 23.16 14.82 16.85
CA SER A 190 23.90 15.15 18.07
C SER A 190 24.60 13.91 18.64
N LYS A 191 25.70 14.12 19.42
CA LYS A 191 26.49 13.03 20.02
C LYS A 191 25.67 12.08 20.92
N ASN A 192 24.55 12.56 21.44
CA ASN A 192 23.70 11.78 22.34
C ASN A 192 22.53 11.10 21.61
N THR A 193 22.44 11.21 20.28
CA THR A 193 21.38 10.59 19.49
C THR A 193 21.74 9.15 19.17
N ILE A 194 20.90 8.22 19.58
CA ILE A 194 21.03 6.81 19.20
C ILE A 194 20.24 6.61 17.92
N VAL A 195 20.93 6.18 16.87
CA VAL A 195 20.31 5.82 15.58
C VAL A 195 20.27 4.32 15.45
N ALA A 196 19.07 3.75 15.27
CA ALA A 196 18.87 2.35 14.98
C ALA A 196 18.22 2.21 13.60
N GLN A 197 18.57 1.14 12.91
CA GLN A 197 18.02 0.79 11.60
C GLN A 197 17.20 -0.49 11.74
N TRP A 198 16.02 -0.49 11.11
CA TRP A 198 15.16 -1.67 11.01
C TRP A 198 14.73 -1.86 9.56
N ASN A 199 15.18 -2.92 8.93
CA ASN A 199 14.79 -3.29 7.57
C ASN A 199 14.87 -4.80 7.37
N GLY A 200 14.57 -5.30 6.16
CA GLY A 200 14.62 -6.73 5.86
C GLY A 200 16.04 -7.36 5.91
N HIS A 201 17.10 -6.57 6.08
CA HIS A 201 18.49 -7.03 6.12
C HIS A 201 19.10 -6.92 7.53
N VAL A 202 18.54 -6.10 8.39
CA VAL A 202 18.98 -5.89 9.78
C VAL A 202 17.80 -6.16 10.70
N HIS A 203 17.99 -7.13 11.60
CA HIS A 203 17.02 -7.54 12.59
C HIS A 203 17.46 -7.16 13.99
#